data_5c5826038ed8e0999f1d605e8cecd8e9
#
_entry.id   5c5826038ed8e0999f1d605e8cecd8e9
#
_cell.length_a   1.000
_cell.length_b   1.000
_cell.length_c   1.000
_cell.angle_alpha   90.00
_cell.angle_beta   90.00
_cell.angle_gamma   90.00
#
_symmetry.space_group_name_H-M   'P 1'
#
loop_
_entity.id
_entity.type
_entity.pdbx_description
1 polymer ?
#
loop_
_entity_poly.entity_id
_entity_poly.type
_entity_poly.pdbx_seq_one_letter_code
_entity_poly.pdbx_strand_id
1 'polypeptide(L)'
;KNGVAACVKHYAVNNQETWRNHIDVNVSDRALYEIYLPAFKAAIVEGGSWTIMGAYNKIAGQHACHNDRMLNQILKKDWGFDGVVVSDWGGTHDTKEAALNGLDVEMGSYTDGLSVDNSNGYDSYYLGNAYLKMIQNGEIPESVVNDKAARILRLIFRTSMNRNKPFGSLCTTEHYAAAEAIGNEGIVLLKNAPIAKKAPALLPLKAD
;
A
#
# COMPACT_ATOMS: atom_id res chain seq x y z
N LYS A 1 -19.41 -1.48 0.75
CA LYS A 1 -20.43 -2.40 1.28
C LYS A 1 -20.01 -2.98 2.63
N ASN A 2 -18.73 -3.31 2.83
CA ASN A 2 -18.26 -4.04 4.04
C ASN A 2 -17.66 -3.11 5.11
N GLY A 3 -17.66 -1.80 4.93
CA GLY A 3 -17.13 -0.84 5.90
C GLY A 3 -15.62 -0.89 6.10
N VAL A 4 -14.89 -1.42 5.14
CA VAL A 4 -13.42 -1.41 5.07
C VAL A 4 -12.97 -0.78 3.76
N ALA A 5 -11.81 -0.12 3.78
CA ALA A 5 -11.20 0.44 2.59
C ALA A 5 -10.29 -0.60 1.93
N ALA A 6 -10.47 -0.82 0.63
CA ALA A 6 -9.49 -1.53 -0.17
C ALA A 6 -8.34 -0.57 -0.51
N CYS A 7 -7.11 -1.08 -0.48
CA CYS A 7 -5.92 -0.33 -0.84
C CYS A 7 -5.27 -0.97 -2.06
N VAL A 8 -5.48 -0.37 -3.23
CA VAL A 8 -4.84 -0.84 -4.46
C VAL A 8 -3.37 -0.49 -4.47
N LYS A 9 -2.49 -1.43 -4.91
CA LYS A 9 -1.03 -1.25 -4.82
C LYS A 9 -0.25 -2.10 -5.83
N HIS A 10 0.99 -1.78 -6.11
CA HIS A 10 1.70 -0.58 -5.67
C HIS A 10 1.76 0.42 -6.85
N TYR A 11 1.36 1.68 -6.64
CA TYR A 11 1.21 2.73 -7.65
C TYR A 11 2.51 3.51 -7.83
N ALA A 12 3.29 3.32 -8.93
CA ALA A 12 3.13 2.40 -10.02
C ALA A 12 4.51 2.00 -10.61
N VAL A 13 4.49 1.14 -11.60
CA VAL A 13 5.66 0.68 -12.39
C VAL A 13 6.78 0.01 -11.58
N ASN A 14 6.47 -0.58 -10.45
CA ASN A 14 7.40 -1.40 -9.68
C ASN A 14 7.37 -2.85 -10.18
N ASN A 15 8.08 -3.11 -11.28
CA ASN A 15 8.07 -4.41 -11.96
C ASN A 15 9.30 -5.28 -11.67
N GLN A 16 10.25 -4.77 -10.88
CA GLN A 16 11.42 -5.54 -10.46
C GLN A 16 11.72 -5.33 -8.98
N GLU A 17 12.10 -6.40 -8.30
CA GLU A 17 12.47 -6.36 -6.89
C GLU A 17 13.92 -5.93 -6.67
N THR A 18 14.83 -6.27 -7.60
CA THR A 18 16.23 -5.88 -7.51
C THR A 18 16.36 -4.37 -7.59
N TRP A 19 16.97 -3.77 -6.56
CA TRP A 19 17.17 -2.32 -6.43
C TRP A 19 15.88 -1.49 -6.41
N ARG A 20 14.73 -2.09 -6.08
CA ARG A 20 13.43 -1.43 -6.13
C ARG A 20 13.34 -0.09 -5.38
N ASN A 21 14.13 0.08 -4.31
CA ASN A 21 14.18 1.32 -3.53
C ASN A 21 15.03 2.43 -4.18
N HIS A 22 15.77 2.12 -5.24
CA HIS A 22 16.75 3.04 -5.85
C HIS A 22 16.53 3.25 -7.35
N ILE A 23 15.89 2.29 -8.02
CA ILE A 23 15.70 2.34 -9.46
C ILE A 23 14.86 3.55 -9.86
N ASP A 24 15.30 4.25 -10.90
CA ASP A 24 14.51 5.27 -11.57
C ASP A 24 13.95 4.71 -12.88
N VAL A 25 12.64 4.52 -12.91
CA VAL A 25 11.98 3.91 -14.06
C VAL A 25 11.74 4.93 -15.14
N ASN A 26 12.29 4.65 -16.31
CA ASN A 26 12.02 5.41 -17.52
C ASN A 26 10.94 4.68 -18.36
N VAL A 27 9.75 5.24 -18.39
CA VAL A 27 8.59 4.70 -19.09
C VAL A 27 7.99 5.78 -20.00
N SER A 28 7.69 5.41 -21.25
CA SER A 28 7.00 6.35 -22.16
C SER A 28 5.57 6.61 -21.67
N ASP A 29 5.04 7.80 -21.99
CA ASP A 29 3.65 8.14 -21.66
C ASP A 29 2.67 7.11 -22.24
N ARG A 30 2.90 6.66 -23.46
CA ARG A 30 2.08 5.62 -24.07
C ARG A 30 2.04 4.35 -23.24
N ALA A 31 3.20 3.82 -22.83
CA ALA A 31 3.24 2.61 -22.01
C ALA A 31 2.62 2.86 -20.61
N LEU A 32 2.89 4.01 -20.01
CA LEU A 32 2.31 4.39 -18.72
C LEU A 32 0.78 4.37 -18.78
N TYR A 33 0.18 5.05 -19.75
CA TYR A 33 -1.28 5.19 -19.84
C TYR A 33 -1.99 3.98 -20.46
N GLU A 34 -1.33 3.20 -21.32
CA GLU A 34 -1.97 2.04 -21.96
C GLU A 34 -1.77 0.75 -21.21
N ILE A 35 -0.69 0.61 -20.41
CA ILE A 35 -0.33 -0.65 -19.75
C ILE A 35 -0.38 -0.55 -18.22
N TYR A 36 0.28 0.45 -17.62
CA TYR A 36 0.48 0.48 -16.18
C TYR A 36 -0.67 1.12 -15.40
N LEU A 37 -1.26 2.19 -15.91
CA LEU A 37 -2.29 2.94 -15.21
C LEU A 37 -3.72 2.36 -15.32
N PRO A 38 -4.13 1.62 -16.36
CA PRO A 38 -5.53 1.22 -16.53
C PRO A 38 -6.10 0.43 -15.36
N ALA A 39 -5.35 -0.51 -14.78
CA ALA A 39 -5.81 -1.31 -13.65
C ALA A 39 -6.03 -0.44 -12.39
N PHE A 40 -5.14 0.51 -12.12
CA PHE A 40 -5.30 1.46 -11.02
C PHE A 40 -6.49 2.38 -11.24
N LYS A 41 -6.63 2.90 -12.47
CA LYS A 41 -7.77 3.76 -12.82
C LYS A 41 -9.10 3.02 -12.63
N ALA A 42 -9.20 1.79 -13.10
CA ALA A 42 -10.39 0.97 -12.91
C ALA A 42 -10.69 0.73 -11.41
N ALA A 43 -9.67 0.40 -10.61
CA ALA A 43 -9.84 0.22 -9.17
C ALA A 43 -10.33 1.49 -8.44
N ILE A 44 -9.88 2.66 -8.88
CA ILE A 44 -10.27 3.96 -8.29
C ILE A 44 -11.64 4.41 -8.82
N VAL A 45 -11.79 4.51 -10.16
CA VAL A 45 -12.95 5.17 -10.77
C VAL A 45 -14.17 4.24 -10.82
N GLU A 46 -13.96 2.98 -11.16
CA GLU A 46 -15.04 2.00 -11.30
C GLU A 46 -15.23 1.20 -10.00
N GLY A 47 -14.13 0.74 -9.38
CA GLY A 47 -14.13 -0.02 -8.14
C GLY A 47 -14.40 0.82 -6.89
N GLY A 48 -14.21 2.13 -6.96
CA GLY A 48 -14.43 3.05 -5.84
C GLY A 48 -13.50 2.79 -4.64
N SER A 49 -12.24 2.43 -4.88
CA SER A 49 -11.25 2.26 -3.83
C SER A 49 -10.98 3.58 -3.11
N TRP A 50 -10.93 3.56 -1.78
CA TRP A 50 -10.72 4.76 -0.96
C TRP A 50 -9.28 4.96 -0.51
N THR A 51 -8.42 3.99 -0.76
CA THR A 51 -6.99 4.11 -0.47
C THR A 51 -6.15 3.55 -1.61
N ILE A 52 -4.95 4.10 -1.77
CA ILE A 52 -3.95 3.66 -2.73
C ILE A 52 -2.57 3.75 -2.09
N MET A 53 -1.70 2.78 -2.36
CA MET A 53 -0.34 2.76 -1.84
C MET A 53 0.66 3.04 -2.95
N GLY A 54 1.58 4.00 -2.69
CA GLY A 54 2.68 4.29 -3.59
C GLY A 54 3.67 3.14 -3.70
N ALA A 55 4.46 3.13 -4.76
CA ALA A 55 5.52 2.15 -4.98
C ALA A 55 6.89 2.66 -4.49
N TYR A 56 7.87 1.76 -4.34
CA TYR A 56 9.22 2.11 -3.87
C TYR A 56 10.07 2.85 -4.89
N ASN A 57 9.92 2.53 -6.18
CA ASN A 57 10.75 3.03 -7.26
C ASN A 57 10.56 4.52 -7.51
N LYS A 58 11.54 5.11 -8.17
CA LYS A 58 11.38 6.44 -8.78
C LYS A 58 10.72 6.33 -10.13
N ILE A 59 10.08 7.41 -10.53
CA ILE A 59 9.54 7.63 -11.87
C ILE A 59 9.97 9.04 -12.28
N ALA A 60 10.79 9.14 -13.31
CA ALA A 60 11.33 10.41 -13.81
C ALA A 60 11.97 11.27 -12.68
N GLY A 61 12.81 10.64 -11.86
CA GLY A 61 13.59 11.28 -10.82
C GLY A 61 12.92 11.38 -9.45
N GLN A 62 11.60 11.24 -9.34
CA GLN A 62 10.87 11.33 -8.06
C GLN A 62 10.38 9.96 -7.60
N HIS A 63 10.49 9.65 -6.31
CA HIS A 63 9.93 8.43 -5.74
C HIS A 63 8.40 8.40 -5.90
N ALA A 64 7.85 7.26 -6.32
CA ALA A 64 6.43 7.11 -6.61
C ALA A 64 5.52 7.48 -5.42
N CYS A 65 5.99 7.28 -4.18
CA CYS A 65 5.27 7.68 -2.98
C CYS A 65 5.09 9.20 -2.81
N HIS A 66 5.87 10.02 -3.52
CA HIS A 66 5.75 11.48 -3.50
C HIS A 66 6.05 12.12 -4.88
N ASN A 67 5.64 11.46 -5.94
CA ASN A 67 5.73 11.94 -7.31
C ASN A 67 4.52 12.83 -7.64
N ASP A 68 4.78 14.12 -7.91
CA ASP A 68 3.72 15.10 -8.15
C ASP A 68 2.83 14.73 -9.33
N ARG A 69 3.45 14.33 -10.46
CA ARG A 69 2.68 13.93 -11.65
C ARG A 69 1.74 12.78 -11.38
N MET A 70 2.23 11.77 -10.68
CA MET A 70 1.45 10.56 -10.40
C MET A 70 0.33 10.84 -9.39
N LEU A 71 0.63 11.51 -8.28
CA LEU A 71 -0.30 11.64 -7.18
C LEU A 71 -1.23 12.85 -7.30
N ASN A 72 -0.69 14.05 -7.58
CA ASN A 72 -1.53 15.25 -7.68
C ASN A 72 -2.22 15.35 -9.04
N GLN A 73 -1.47 15.17 -10.14
CA GLN A 73 -2.03 15.43 -11.47
C GLN A 73 -2.90 14.28 -11.95
N ILE A 74 -2.36 13.06 -12.05
CA ILE A 74 -3.10 11.91 -12.59
C ILE A 74 -4.13 11.40 -11.59
N LEU A 75 -3.70 11.03 -10.38
CA LEU A 75 -4.57 10.37 -9.41
C LEU A 75 -5.63 11.33 -8.85
N LYS A 76 -5.19 12.43 -8.19
CA LYS A 76 -6.11 13.32 -7.47
C LYS A 76 -6.91 14.22 -8.42
N LYS A 77 -6.27 14.82 -9.44
CA LYS A 77 -6.93 15.76 -10.35
C LYS A 77 -7.67 15.04 -11.48
N ASP A 78 -6.98 14.25 -12.31
CA ASP A 78 -7.58 13.71 -13.54
C ASP A 78 -8.58 12.59 -13.23
N TRP A 79 -8.32 11.75 -12.21
CA TRP A 79 -9.24 10.67 -11.80
C TRP A 79 -10.20 11.07 -10.68
N GLY A 80 -10.06 12.28 -10.13
CA GLY A 80 -10.93 12.79 -9.07
C GLY A 80 -10.83 12.03 -7.76
N PHE A 81 -9.65 11.46 -7.43
CA PHE A 81 -9.45 10.66 -6.22
C PHE A 81 -9.55 11.52 -4.95
N ASP A 82 -10.57 11.28 -4.15
CA ASP A 82 -10.81 11.97 -2.88
C ASP A 82 -10.39 11.17 -1.64
N GLY A 83 -9.81 10.00 -1.86
CA GLY A 83 -9.33 9.09 -0.81
C GLY A 83 -7.93 9.43 -0.29
N VAL A 84 -7.28 8.45 0.34
CA VAL A 84 -5.99 8.58 1.02
C VAL A 84 -4.89 7.87 0.25
N VAL A 85 -3.80 8.57 0.00
CA VAL A 85 -2.55 8.01 -0.51
C VAL A 85 -1.66 7.64 0.67
N VAL A 86 -1.27 6.37 0.76
CA VAL A 86 -0.31 5.90 1.76
C VAL A 86 1.02 5.56 1.09
N SER A 87 2.14 5.76 1.77
CA SER A 87 3.42 5.24 1.29
C SER A 87 3.51 3.74 1.52
N ASP A 88 4.35 3.04 0.75
CA ASP A 88 4.87 1.76 1.20
C ASP A 88 5.83 1.98 2.38
N TRP A 89 6.17 0.92 3.15
CA TRP A 89 7.03 1.02 4.34
C TRP A 89 8.45 1.47 3.96
N GLY A 90 8.83 2.66 4.44
CA GLY A 90 10.09 3.27 4.07
C GLY A 90 10.15 3.82 2.63
N GLY A 91 9.00 4.00 1.97
CA GLY A 91 8.92 4.55 0.60
C GLY A 91 8.97 6.07 0.51
N THR A 92 9.01 6.78 1.65
CA THR A 92 9.14 8.24 1.70
C THR A 92 10.61 8.63 1.86
N HIS A 93 11.09 9.61 1.10
CA HIS A 93 12.51 9.98 1.05
C HIS A 93 12.77 11.50 1.09
N ASP A 94 11.73 12.32 1.09
CA ASP A 94 11.84 13.78 1.16
C ASP A 94 10.60 14.38 1.82
N THR A 95 10.81 15.26 2.80
CA THR A 95 9.72 15.91 3.57
C THR A 95 8.91 16.86 2.71
N LYS A 96 9.57 17.71 1.93
CA LYS A 96 8.90 18.74 1.15
C LYS A 96 8.10 18.14 0.00
N GLU A 97 8.70 17.18 -0.71
CA GLU A 97 7.98 16.45 -1.76
C GLU A 97 6.82 15.65 -1.18
N ALA A 98 7.01 14.90 -0.11
CA ALA A 98 5.93 14.16 0.55
C ALA A 98 4.77 15.07 0.99
N ALA A 99 5.10 16.24 1.51
CA ALA A 99 4.11 17.22 1.92
C ALA A 99 3.32 17.77 0.74
N LEU A 100 4.01 18.22 -0.31
CA LEU A 100 3.41 18.99 -1.43
C LEU A 100 2.89 18.11 -2.57
N ASN A 101 3.51 16.97 -2.79
CA ASN A 101 3.25 16.15 -4.00
C ASN A 101 2.20 15.07 -3.79
N GLY A 102 1.38 15.15 -2.74
CA GLY A 102 0.15 14.38 -2.66
C GLY A 102 0.18 13.10 -1.82
N LEU A 103 1.29 12.80 -1.10
CA LEU A 103 1.28 11.76 -0.07
C LEU A 103 0.43 12.23 1.11
N ASP A 104 -0.46 11.38 1.62
CA ASP A 104 -1.34 11.75 2.74
C ASP A 104 -0.91 11.09 4.06
N VAL A 105 -0.40 9.85 4.01
CA VAL A 105 0.07 9.09 5.18
C VAL A 105 1.39 8.43 4.88
N GLU A 106 2.38 8.68 5.71
CA GLU A 106 3.66 7.97 5.69
C GLU A 106 3.59 6.72 6.55
N MET A 107 4.00 5.59 5.99
CA MET A 107 4.00 4.29 6.64
C MET A 107 5.43 3.82 6.89
N GLY A 108 5.76 3.49 8.16
CA GLY A 108 6.94 2.76 8.58
C GLY A 108 8.24 3.13 7.89
N SER A 109 8.72 4.37 8.06
CA SER A 109 10.01 4.76 7.48
C SER A 109 11.16 4.09 8.22
N TYR A 110 12.21 3.67 7.50
CA TYR A 110 13.48 3.21 8.07
C TYR A 110 14.36 4.38 8.51
N THR A 111 13.76 5.47 8.95
CA THR A 111 14.47 6.54 9.61
C THR A 111 14.89 6.10 11.00
N ASP A 112 16.03 6.57 11.47
CA ASP A 112 16.69 6.14 12.72
C ASP A 112 15.82 6.18 14.00
N GLY A 113 14.62 6.69 13.92
CA GLY A 113 13.68 6.79 15.02
C GLY A 113 12.64 5.67 15.11
N LEU A 114 12.63 4.73 14.17
CA LEU A 114 11.68 3.60 14.18
C LEU A 114 12.12 2.41 15.01
N SER A 115 12.95 2.61 16.03
CA SER A 115 13.16 1.54 16.99
C SER A 115 11.88 1.33 17.79
N VAL A 116 11.49 0.08 17.91
CA VAL A 116 10.27 -0.40 18.61
C VAL A 116 10.22 0.07 20.07
N ASP A 117 11.34 0.52 20.60
CA ASP A 117 11.52 0.92 22.01
C ASP A 117 11.38 2.43 22.25
N ASN A 118 11.27 3.25 21.21
CA ASN A 118 11.12 4.69 21.38
C ASN A 118 9.65 5.10 21.39
N SER A 119 9.21 5.67 22.47
CA SER A 119 7.87 6.18 22.67
C SER A 119 7.39 7.19 21.60
N ASN A 120 8.30 7.77 20.81
CA ASN A 120 8.03 8.78 19.80
C ASN A 120 8.73 8.49 18.47
N GLY A 121 8.73 7.23 18.01
CA GLY A 121 9.35 6.84 16.74
C GLY A 121 8.82 7.61 15.52
N TYR A 122 7.60 8.13 15.59
CA TYR A 122 6.97 8.93 14.53
C TYR A 122 7.58 10.33 14.35
N ASP A 123 8.26 10.86 15.36
CA ASP A 123 8.85 12.19 15.32
C ASP A 123 9.93 12.34 14.25
N SER A 124 10.63 11.26 13.93
CA SER A 124 11.67 11.22 12.92
C SER A 124 11.19 10.88 11.50
N TYR A 125 9.90 10.65 11.32
CA TYR A 125 9.32 10.47 9.99
C TYR A 125 9.45 11.75 9.16
N TYR A 126 9.44 11.62 7.82
CA TYR A 126 9.45 12.76 6.92
C TYR A 126 8.23 13.66 7.09
N LEU A 127 7.06 13.06 7.34
CA LEU A 127 5.83 13.79 7.72
C LEU A 127 5.68 13.98 9.24
N GLY A 128 6.75 13.83 10.01
CA GLY A 128 6.84 14.08 11.45
C GLY A 128 7.34 15.49 11.78
N ASN A 129 8.33 15.57 12.69
CA ASN A 129 8.87 16.86 13.17
C ASN A 129 9.47 17.74 12.08
N ALA A 130 10.08 17.16 11.05
CA ALA A 130 10.61 17.93 9.92
C ALA A 130 9.48 18.69 9.19
N TYR A 131 8.35 18.02 8.95
CA TYR A 131 7.17 18.62 8.34
C TYR A 131 6.56 19.73 9.23
N LEU A 132 6.43 19.46 10.55
CA LEU A 132 5.94 20.44 11.50
C LEU A 132 6.77 21.72 11.49
N LYS A 133 8.11 21.60 11.46
CA LYS A 133 9.01 22.75 11.36
C LYS A 133 8.81 23.56 10.08
N MET A 134 8.64 22.90 8.93
CA MET A 134 8.39 23.58 7.66
C MET A 134 7.07 24.37 7.66
N ILE A 135 6.04 23.86 8.35
CA ILE A 135 4.78 24.58 8.54
C ILE A 135 4.98 25.80 9.44
N GLN A 136 5.63 25.60 10.58
CA GLN A 136 5.90 26.69 11.55
C GLN A 136 6.75 27.81 10.96
N ASN A 137 7.68 27.48 10.07
CA ASN A 137 8.52 28.45 9.36
C ASN A 137 7.82 29.10 8.14
N GLY A 138 6.61 28.69 7.80
CA GLY A 138 5.87 29.19 6.65
C GLY A 138 6.35 28.68 5.29
N GLU A 139 7.21 27.64 5.27
CA GLU A 139 7.69 27.01 4.03
C GLU A 139 6.61 26.16 3.35
N ILE A 140 5.71 25.61 4.15
CA ILE A 140 4.56 24.82 3.70
C ILE A 140 3.30 25.42 4.31
N PRO A 141 2.29 25.77 3.49
CA PRO A 141 1.05 26.35 4.00
C PRO A 141 0.24 25.30 4.77
N GLU A 142 -0.41 25.74 5.85
CA GLU A 142 -1.26 24.91 6.71
C GLU A 142 -2.40 24.22 5.92
N SER A 143 -2.85 24.83 4.83
CA SER A 143 -3.86 24.23 3.94
C SER A 143 -3.49 22.84 3.41
N VAL A 144 -2.19 22.55 3.28
CA VAL A 144 -1.69 21.23 2.87
C VAL A 144 -1.95 20.19 3.96
N VAL A 145 -1.76 20.55 5.23
CA VAL A 145 -2.11 19.68 6.37
C VAL A 145 -3.60 19.44 6.42
N ASN A 146 -4.38 20.52 6.24
CA ASN A 146 -5.84 20.48 6.30
C ASN A 146 -6.42 19.56 5.21
N ASP A 147 -5.88 19.56 3.98
CA ASP A 147 -6.30 18.61 2.94
C ASP A 147 -6.02 17.16 3.34
N LYS A 148 -4.80 16.85 3.84
CA LYS A 148 -4.45 15.51 4.31
C LYS A 148 -5.36 15.06 5.46
N ALA A 149 -5.56 15.89 6.45
CA ALA A 149 -6.46 15.64 7.59
C ALA A 149 -7.90 15.39 7.11
N ALA A 150 -8.40 16.20 6.20
CA ALA A 150 -9.74 16.02 5.63
C ALA A 150 -9.90 14.69 4.89
N ARG A 151 -8.89 14.24 4.14
CA ARG A 151 -8.89 12.93 3.48
C ARG A 151 -8.92 11.78 4.49
N ILE A 152 -8.08 11.85 5.52
CA ILE A 152 -8.02 10.84 6.59
C ILE A 152 -9.34 10.79 7.35
N LEU A 153 -9.88 11.94 7.75
CA LEU A 153 -11.18 12.01 8.43
C LEU A 153 -12.31 11.44 7.57
N ARG A 154 -12.34 11.77 6.27
CA ARG A 154 -13.30 11.19 5.32
C ARG A 154 -13.22 9.67 5.28
N LEU A 155 -12.00 9.11 5.26
CA LEU A 155 -11.77 7.67 5.32
C LEU A 155 -12.30 7.07 6.62
N ILE A 156 -12.02 7.69 7.76
CA ILE A 156 -12.51 7.26 9.08
C ILE A 156 -14.04 7.24 9.12
N PHE A 157 -14.69 8.31 8.63
CA PHE A 157 -16.16 8.36 8.58
C PHE A 157 -16.75 7.31 7.64
N ARG A 158 -16.09 7.00 6.51
CA ARG A 158 -16.53 5.95 5.57
C ARG A 158 -16.33 4.54 6.14
N THR A 159 -15.43 4.35 7.08
CA THR A 159 -15.02 3.02 7.60
C THR A 159 -15.33 2.86 9.09
N SER A 160 -14.42 3.26 9.96
CA SER A 160 -14.50 2.96 11.41
C SER A 160 -15.73 3.57 12.07
N MET A 161 -16.11 4.77 11.68
CA MET A 161 -17.28 5.49 12.23
C MET A 161 -18.58 5.20 11.45
N ASN A 162 -18.54 4.40 10.41
CA ASN A 162 -19.76 4.02 9.69
C ASN A 162 -20.57 3.03 10.53
N ARG A 163 -21.66 3.51 11.14
CA ARG A 163 -22.53 2.71 11.99
C ARG A 163 -23.33 1.64 11.23
N ASN A 164 -23.44 1.78 9.91
CA ASN A 164 -24.18 0.85 9.05
C ASN A 164 -23.31 -0.26 8.46
N LYS A 165 -22.02 -0.31 8.82
CA LYS A 165 -21.13 -1.39 8.36
C LYS A 165 -21.47 -2.70 9.06
N PRO A 166 -21.35 -3.85 8.36
CA PRO A 166 -21.49 -5.14 9.01
C PRO A 166 -20.34 -5.35 10.01
N PHE A 167 -20.65 -5.96 11.13
CA PHE A 167 -19.66 -6.47 12.07
C PHE A 167 -19.37 -7.92 11.69
N GLY A 168 -18.11 -8.24 11.45
CA GLY A 168 -17.66 -9.61 11.24
C GLY A 168 -17.46 -10.34 12.56
N SER A 169 -17.30 -11.65 12.49
CA SER A 169 -16.84 -12.51 13.57
C SER A 169 -15.40 -12.94 13.30
N LEU A 170 -14.68 -13.32 14.36
CA LEU A 170 -13.30 -13.79 14.28
C LEU A 170 -13.22 -15.25 14.71
N CYS A 171 -12.37 -16.02 14.04
CA CYS A 171 -12.00 -17.39 14.43
C CYS A 171 -13.21 -18.31 14.70
N THR A 172 -14.22 -18.27 13.83
CA THR A 172 -15.36 -19.19 13.91
C THR A 172 -15.00 -20.57 13.35
N THR A 173 -15.82 -21.57 13.66
CA THR A 173 -15.67 -22.92 13.09
C THR A 173 -15.66 -22.90 11.56
N GLU A 174 -16.50 -22.04 10.96
CA GLU A 174 -16.56 -21.87 9.50
C GLU A 174 -15.28 -21.25 8.95
N HIS A 175 -14.65 -20.33 9.69
CA HIS A 175 -13.34 -19.76 9.28
C HIS A 175 -12.24 -20.83 9.30
N TYR A 176 -12.22 -21.71 10.31
CA TYR A 176 -11.24 -22.80 10.35
C TYR A 176 -11.49 -23.81 9.22
N ALA A 177 -12.73 -24.19 8.97
CA ALA A 177 -13.08 -25.09 7.88
C ALA A 177 -12.71 -24.49 6.50
N ALA A 178 -12.95 -23.19 6.30
CA ALA A 178 -12.56 -22.51 5.06
C ALA A 178 -11.03 -22.46 4.90
N ALA A 179 -10.28 -22.16 5.97
CA ALA A 179 -8.82 -22.15 5.92
C ALA A 179 -8.24 -23.53 5.62
N GLU A 180 -8.80 -24.60 6.21
CA GLU A 180 -8.42 -25.97 5.92
C GLU A 180 -8.72 -26.34 4.47
N ALA A 181 -9.89 -26.03 3.95
CA ALA A 181 -10.27 -26.31 2.58
C ALA A 181 -9.33 -25.61 1.58
N ILE A 182 -9.05 -24.32 1.80
CA ILE A 182 -8.11 -23.55 0.95
C ILE A 182 -6.70 -24.15 1.02
N GLY A 183 -6.24 -24.51 2.22
CA GLY A 183 -4.95 -25.15 2.43
C GLY A 183 -4.83 -26.48 1.66
N ASN A 184 -5.86 -27.32 1.76
CA ASN A 184 -5.88 -28.61 1.08
C ASN A 184 -5.91 -28.49 -0.44
N GLU A 185 -6.69 -27.57 -0.99
CA GLU A 185 -6.73 -27.31 -2.44
C GLU A 185 -5.45 -26.65 -2.97
N GLY A 186 -4.73 -25.90 -2.12
CA GLY A 186 -3.47 -25.27 -2.49
C GLY A 186 -2.27 -26.22 -2.54
N ILE A 187 -2.38 -27.41 -1.95
CA ILE A 187 -1.28 -28.40 -1.90
C ILE A 187 -1.28 -29.23 -3.16
N VAL A 188 -0.21 -29.12 -3.96
CA VAL A 188 -0.02 -29.90 -5.19
C VAL A 188 1.09 -30.91 -5.00
N LEU A 189 0.76 -32.19 -5.09
CA LEU A 189 1.75 -33.27 -5.05
C LEU A 189 2.51 -33.37 -6.38
N LEU A 190 3.68 -32.77 -6.47
CA LEU A 190 4.48 -32.77 -7.69
C LEU A 190 5.13 -34.12 -7.97
N LYS A 191 5.50 -34.90 -6.95
CA LYS A 191 6.15 -36.20 -7.09
C LYS A 191 5.95 -37.04 -5.85
N ASN A 192 5.55 -38.31 -6.02
CA ASN A 192 5.44 -39.31 -4.96
C ASN A 192 6.08 -40.64 -5.44
N ALA A 193 7.34 -40.54 -5.90
CA ALA A 193 8.07 -41.73 -6.33
C ALA A 193 8.68 -42.47 -5.12
N PRO A 194 8.82 -43.78 -5.18
CA PRO A 194 9.53 -44.55 -4.19
C PRO A 194 10.96 -44.05 -3.95
N ILE A 195 11.38 -44.00 -2.69
CA ILE A 195 12.73 -43.55 -2.29
C ILE A 195 13.80 -44.55 -2.73
N ALA A 196 13.45 -45.83 -2.80
CA ALA A 196 14.36 -46.92 -3.25
C ALA A 196 13.68 -47.85 -4.22
N LYS A 197 14.48 -48.57 -5.06
CA LYS A 197 13.96 -49.62 -5.94
C LYS A 197 13.20 -50.65 -5.10
N LYS A 198 11.94 -50.91 -5.44
CA LYS A 198 11.01 -51.85 -4.77
C LYS A 198 10.40 -51.34 -3.45
N ALA A 199 10.63 -50.09 -3.00
CA ALA A 199 9.88 -49.51 -1.90
C ALA A 199 8.53 -48.93 -2.39
N PRO A 200 7.48 -48.90 -1.55
CA PRO A 200 6.24 -48.18 -1.89
C PRO A 200 6.48 -46.68 -1.90
N ALA A 201 5.57 -45.94 -2.52
CA ALA A 201 5.51 -44.50 -2.39
C ALA A 201 5.26 -44.12 -0.92
N LEU A 202 5.80 -42.97 -0.48
CA LEU A 202 5.66 -42.51 0.90
C LEU A 202 4.22 -42.10 1.25
N LEU A 203 3.55 -41.45 0.32
CA LEU A 203 2.18 -40.98 0.50
C LEU A 203 1.16 -41.93 -0.15
N PRO A 204 -0.05 -42.07 0.45
CA PRO A 204 -0.47 -41.49 1.73
C PRO A 204 0.23 -42.12 2.93
N LEU A 205 0.48 -41.33 3.97
CA LEU A 205 0.97 -41.85 5.23
C LEU A 205 -0.07 -42.80 5.83
N LYS A 206 0.40 -43.91 6.42
CA LYS A 206 -0.51 -44.78 7.17
C LYS A 206 -0.83 -44.15 8.51
N ALA A 207 -2.10 -44.16 8.88
CA ALA A 207 -2.48 -43.86 10.26
C ALA A 207 -1.99 -45.01 11.15
N ASP A 208 -1.31 -44.67 12.24
CA ASP A 208 -0.92 -45.60 13.29
C ASP A 208 -2.13 -45.98 14.15
#